data_90a77518118f8f034c33674f9d697d3c
#
_entry.id   90a77518118f8f034c33674f9d697d3c
#
_cell.length_a   1.000
_cell.length_b   1.000
_cell.length_c   1.000
_cell.angle_alpha   90.00
_cell.angle_beta   90.00
_cell.angle_gamma   90.00
#
_symmetry.space_group_name_H-M   'P 1'
#
loop_
_entity.id
_entity.type
_entity.pdbx_description
1 polymer ?
#
loop_
_entity_poly.entity_id
_entity_poly.type
_entity_poly.pdbx_seq_one_letter_code
_entity_poly.pdbx_strand_id
1 'polypeptide(L)'
;MGREISIRAKANTSFVVLSDNDKEGAVLKDRRIPSCKLLQDLESSIVISSPLGTWLLVKDDWIIEQDEHIEKPYKEEGGFRYIEGCPYFHLPLEKEHDHRKGLLYSTASCLLGLNIGPINCLDDYLEAVYKHGSGTWKAHNREGLSEIGVGCTVSHTIGPQEIEDEIDEGRPVVIAVVAKGTYRKPFGLTYYVCIYGYSKDSWLLHDPCGRLDLKNGLWESTLEGAGKGVKYDRLLSDKRIFYGGGASGWGYLRFNEL
;
A
#
# COMPACT_ATOMS: atom_id res chain seq x y z
N MET A 1 -10.68 1.90 -10.68
CA MET A 1 -10.87 2.88 -9.59
C MET A 1 -11.77 4.01 -10.08
N GLY A 2 -12.82 4.37 -9.33
CA GLY A 2 -13.67 5.50 -9.68
C GLY A 2 -13.03 6.78 -9.14
N ARG A 3 -13.04 7.82 -9.94
CA ARG A 3 -12.55 9.14 -9.56
C ARG A 3 -13.48 9.73 -8.51
N GLU A 4 -12.97 10.13 -7.35
CA GLU A 4 -13.76 10.87 -6.37
C GLU A 4 -13.94 12.32 -6.84
N ILE A 5 -15.17 12.80 -6.71
CA ILE A 5 -15.56 14.15 -7.07
C ILE A 5 -16.53 14.67 -6.02
N SER A 6 -16.58 15.97 -5.81
CA SER A 6 -17.67 16.60 -5.11
C SER A 6 -18.53 17.41 -6.07
N ILE A 7 -19.80 17.50 -5.79
CA ILE A 7 -20.78 18.06 -6.70
C ILE A 7 -21.67 19.03 -5.95
N ARG A 8 -21.88 20.21 -6.54
CA ARG A 8 -22.75 21.23 -6.00
C ARG A 8 -23.88 21.55 -6.97
N ALA A 9 -25.09 21.50 -6.49
CA ALA A 9 -26.25 21.95 -7.25
C ALA A 9 -26.19 23.44 -7.53
N LYS A 10 -26.56 23.86 -8.73
CA LYS A 10 -26.94 25.24 -8.96
C LYS A 10 -28.23 25.54 -8.19
N ALA A 11 -28.40 26.78 -7.73
CA ALA A 11 -29.59 27.20 -7.02
C ALA A 11 -30.86 26.84 -7.80
N ASN A 12 -31.84 26.27 -7.11
CA ASN A 12 -33.13 25.82 -7.67
C ASN A 12 -33.13 24.59 -8.58
N THR A 13 -32.10 23.77 -8.56
CA THR A 13 -32.05 22.53 -9.35
C THR A 13 -32.71 21.35 -8.64
N SER A 14 -33.43 20.53 -9.41
CA SER A 14 -34.09 19.30 -8.93
C SER A 14 -33.48 18.07 -9.58
N PHE A 15 -33.29 16.98 -8.81
CA PHE A 15 -32.74 15.72 -9.36
C PHE A 15 -33.65 14.54 -9.20
N VAL A 16 -33.30 13.53 -9.97
CA VAL A 16 -33.88 12.20 -9.85
C VAL A 16 -32.84 11.25 -9.27
N VAL A 17 -33.17 10.59 -8.18
CA VAL A 17 -32.39 9.47 -7.63
C VAL A 17 -32.62 8.28 -8.52
N LEU A 18 -31.56 7.64 -9.04
CA LEU A 18 -31.69 6.48 -9.92
C LEU A 18 -31.91 5.16 -9.18
N SER A 19 -31.40 5.05 -7.99
CA SER A 19 -31.66 3.90 -7.11
C SER A 19 -31.30 4.18 -5.66
N ASP A 20 -32.28 4.10 -4.82
CA ASP A 20 -32.13 3.71 -3.43
C ASP A 20 -33.39 2.91 -3.09
N ASN A 21 -33.27 1.82 -2.35
CA ASN A 21 -34.31 0.83 -2.15
C ASN A 21 -35.63 1.39 -1.58
N ASP A 22 -35.68 2.65 -1.18
CA ASP A 22 -36.87 3.26 -0.57
C ASP A 22 -37.16 4.72 -0.99
N LYS A 23 -36.47 5.30 -1.96
CA LYS A 23 -36.61 6.75 -2.25
C LYS A 23 -36.55 7.11 -3.74
N GLU A 24 -37.35 6.47 -4.56
CA GLU A 24 -37.57 6.95 -5.93
C GLU A 24 -38.13 8.38 -5.90
N GLY A 25 -37.42 9.31 -6.53
CA GLY A 25 -37.89 10.68 -6.72
C GLY A 25 -37.55 11.69 -5.63
N ALA A 26 -36.54 11.41 -4.78
CA ALA A 26 -36.10 12.40 -3.80
C ALA A 26 -35.52 13.63 -4.51
N VAL A 27 -36.08 14.80 -4.25
CA VAL A 27 -35.62 16.09 -4.77
C VAL A 27 -34.67 16.71 -3.73
N LEU A 28 -33.42 16.90 -4.12
CA LEU A 28 -32.45 17.67 -3.33
C LEU A 28 -32.35 19.07 -3.91
N LYS A 29 -32.70 20.08 -3.10
CA LYS A 29 -32.51 21.49 -3.45
C LYS A 29 -31.31 22.02 -2.68
N ASP A 30 -30.46 22.78 -3.37
CA ASP A 30 -29.34 23.55 -2.79
C ASP A 30 -28.38 22.71 -1.90
N ARG A 31 -28.11 21.45 -2.28
CA ARG A 31 -27.21 20.59 -1.50
C ARG A 31 -25.90 20.29 -2.25
N ARG A 32 -24.82 20.24 -1.49
CA ARG A 32 -23.54 19.67 -1.91
C ARG A 32 -23.56 18.18 -1.62
N ILE A 33 -23.13 17.37 -2.57
CA ILE A 33 -22.87 15.94 -2.38
C ILE A 33 -21.35 15.78 -2.34
N PRO A 34 -20.74 15.69 -1.15
CA PRO A 34 -19.30 15.52 -1.02
C PRO A 34 -18.89 14.06 -1.28
N SER A 35 -17.65 13.86 -1.65
CA SER A 35 -17.01 12.53 -1.75
C SER A 35 -17.82 11.53 -2.59
N CYS A 36 -18.08 11.91 -3.84
CA CYS A 36 -18.83 11.08 -4.76
C CYS A 36 -17.88 10.26 -5.61
N LYS A 37 -18.24 8.99 -5.86
CA LYS A 37 -17.56 8.15 -6.83
C LYS A 37 -18.22 8.30 -8.20
N LEU A 38 -17.47 8.79 -9.18
CA LEU A 38 -17.92 8.84 -10.56
C LEU A 38 -18.04 7.42 -11.11
N LEU A 39 -19.26 6.99 -11.44
CA LEU A 39 -19.52 5.68 -12.03
C LEU A 39 -19.50 5.74 -13.56
N GLN A 40 -20.08 6.80 -14.14
CA GLN A 40 -20.18 6.98 -15.58
C GLN A 40 -20.16 8.45 -15.93
N ASP A 41 -19.42 8.81 -16.95
CA ASP A 41 -19.42 10.15 -17.57
C ASP A 41 -20.08 10.07 -18.94
N LEU A 42 -21.18 10.78 -19.10
CA LEU A 42 -21.98 10.88 -20.33
C LEU A 42 -21.85 12.30 -20.88
N GLU A 43 -22.20 12.51 -22.15
CA GLU A 43 -22.05 13.81 -22.81
C GLU A 43 -22.76 14.96 -22.07
N SER A 44 -24.00 14.74 -21.65
CA SER A 44 -24.85 15.74 -20.96
C SER A 44 -25.11 15.46 -19.48
N SER A 45 -24.59 14.35 -18.94
CA SER A 45 -24.88 13.93 -17.57
C SER A 45 -23.77 13.06 -16.99
N ILE A 46 -23.81 12.87 -15.68
CA ILE A 46 -22.91 11.93 -14.99
C ILE A 46 -23.69 11.03 -14.06
N VAL A 47 -23.20 9.81 -13.88
CA VAL A 47 -23.71 8.88 -12.87
C VAL A 47 -22.69 8.81 -11.74
N ILE A 48 -23.13 9.07 -10.54
CA ILE A 48 -22.28 9.04 -9.34
C ILE A 48 -22.88 8.13 -8.27
N SER A 49 -22.04 7.59 -7.42
CA SER A 49 -22.42 6.94 -6.17
C SER A 49 -21.90 7.74 -4.99
N SER A 50 -22.69 7.91 -3.98
CA SER A 50 -22.33 8.56 -2.73
C SER A 50 -22.94 7.78 -1.56
N PRO A 51 -22.58 8.08 -0.31
CA PRO A 51 -23.27 7.53 0.87
C PRO A 51 -24.78 7.82 0.91
N LEU A 52 -25.27 8.75 0.09
CA LEU A 52 -26.68 9.12 -0.02
C LEU A 52 -27.42 8.39 -1.14
N GLY A 53 -26.74 7.56 -1.93
CA GLY A 53 -27.33 6.80 -3.04
C GLY A 53 -26.62 6.97 -4.39
N THR A 54 -27.23 6.42 -5.44
CA THR A 54 -26.77 6.57 -6.84
C THR A 54 -27.60 7.62 -7.56
N TRP A 55 -26.93 8.53 -8.26
CA TRP A 55 -27.54 9.73 -8.83
C TRP A 55 -27.20 9.86 -10.31
N LEU A 56 -28.18 10.30 -11.10
CA LEU A 56 -27.97 10.83 -12.44
C LEU A 56 -28.08 12.36 -12.37
N LEU A 57 -27.02 13.04 -12.78
CA LEU A 57 -26.93 14.50 -12.73
C LEU A 57 -26.77 15.07 -14.12
N VAL A 58 -27.57 16.09 -14.47
CA VAL A 58 -27.44 16.83 -15.73
C VAL A 58 -26.30 17.85 -15.56
N LYS A 59 -25.30 17.81 -16.43
CA LYS A 59 -24.08 18.60 -16.28
C LYS A 59 -24.34 20.12 -16.20
N ASP A 60 -25.34 20.63 -16.91
CA ASP A 60 -25.65 22.08 -16.90
C ASP A 60 -26.28 22.55 -15.58
N ASP A 61 -26.82 21.63 -14.80
CA ASP A 61 -27.50 21.93 -13.52
C ASP A 61 -26.58 21.81 -12.32
N TRP A 62 -25.35 21.32 -12.54
CA TRP A 62 -24.39 21.07 -11.50
C TRP A 62 -23.02 21.66 -11.76
N ILE A 63 -22.39 22.14 -10.71
CA ILE A 63 -20.98 22.47 -10.70
C ILE A 63 -20.26 21.24 -10.19
N ILE A 64 -19.51 20.59 -11.07
CA ILE A 64 -18.56 19.54 -10.68
C ILE A 64 -17.36 20.31 -10.10
N GLU A 65 -17.31 20.42 -8.78
CA GLU A 65 -16.10 20.84 -8.11
C GLU A 65 -15.18 19.61 -8.14
N GLN A 66 -14.12 19.66 -8.93
CA GLN A 66 -13.01 18.75 -8.71
C GLN A 66 -12.46 19.19 -7.36
N ASP A 67 -12.71 18.41 -6.30
CA ASP A 67 -11.97 18.61 -5.09
C ASP A 67 -10.50 18.47 -5.46
N GLU A 68 -9.77 19.59 -5.48
CA GLU A 68 -8.30 19.58 -5.54
C GLU A 68 -7.71 18.86 -4.33
N HIS A 69 -8.53 18.54 -3.35
CA HIS A 69 -8.31 17.62 -2.25
C HIS A 69 -8.99 16.26 -2.52
N ILE A 70 -8.62 15.57 -3.61
CA ILE A 70 -8.57 14.12 -3.54
C ILE A 70 -7.54 13.87 -2.43
N GLU A 71 -7.98 13.39 -1.25
CA GLU A 71 -7.01 12.93 -0.26
C GLU A 71 -6.10 11.97 -1.00
N LYS A 72 -4.90 12.47 -1.29
CA LYS A 72 -3.90 11.62 -1.91
C LYS A 72 -3.74 10.43 -0.96
N PRO A 73 -3.75 9.20 -1.45
CA PRO A 73 -3.59 8.03 -0.60
C PRO A 73 -2.20 7.97 0.05
N TYR A 74 -1.42 9.02 -0.14
CA TYR A 74 -0.09 9.24 0.42
C TYR A 74 0.06 10.70 0.89
N LYS A 75 0.99 10.93 1.82
CA LYS A 75 1.42 12.26 2.26
C LYS A 75 2.68 12.71 1.53
N GLU A 76 2.80 14.03 1.36
CA GLU A 76 4.01 14.65 0.84
C GLU A 76 4.61 15.56 1.91
N GLU A 77 5.81 15.21 2.39
CA GLU A 77 6.52 15.99 3.40
C GLU A 77 8.04 15.83 3.22
N GLY A 78 8.77 16.94 3.29
CA GLY A 78 10.23 16.92 3.22
C GLY A 78 10.81 16.29 1.95
N GLY A 79 10.08 16.34 0.82
CA GLY A 79 10.45 15.72 -0.45
C GLY A 79 10.17 14.22 -0.53
N PHE A 80 9.48 13.65 0.47
CA PHE A 80 9.01 12.27 0.47
C PHE A 80 7.52 12.20 0.15
N ARG A 81 7.12 11.16 -0.59
CA ARG A 81 5.76 10.64 -0.65
C ARG A 81 5.69 9.39 0.18
N TYR A 82 4.72 9.28 1.07
CA TYR A 82 4.62 8.11 1.95
C TYR A 82 3.19 7.86 2.41
N ILE A 83 2.93 6.60 2.69
CA ILE A 83 1.66 6.12 3.24
C ILE A 83 1.74 6.23 4.76
N GLU A 84 0.77 6.93 5.35
CA GLU A 84 0.67 7.04 6.80
C GLU A 84 0.05 5.78 7.42
N GLY A 85 0.40 5.49 8.65
CA GLY A 85 -0.24 4.41 9.41
C GLY A 85 0.35 3.02 9.22
N CYS A 86 1.36 2.81 8.36
CA CYS A 86 2.05 1.53 8.29
C CYS A 86 2.79 1.27 9.62
N PRO A 87 2.43 0.23 10.39
CA PRO A 87 3.10 -0.05 11.66
C PRO A 87 4.47 -0.68 11.43
N TYR A 88 5.39 -0.41 12.35
CA TYR A 88 6.68 -1.09 12.40
C TYR A 88 6.63 -2.28 13.34
N PHE A 89 7.12 -3.42 12.88
CA PHE A 89 7.31 -4.61 13.69
C PHE A 89 8.78 -5.03 13.69
N HIS A 90 9.33 -5.18 14.90
CA HIS A 90 10.69 -5.64 15.09
C HIS A 90 10.75 -7.17 15.09
N LEU A 91 11.71 -7.72 14.35
CA LEU A 91 12.04 -9.15 14.35
C LEU A 91 13.34 -9.34 15.14
N PRO A 92 13.30 -9.91 16.37
CA PRO A 92 14.50 -10.27 17.10
C PRO A 92 15.31 -11.33 16.33
N LEU A 93 16.57 -11.03 16.04
CA LEU A 93 17.47 -11.95 15.33
C LEU A 93 18.23 -12.80 16.35
N GLU A 94 17.58 -13.81 16.89
CA GLU A 94 18.20 -14.74 17.87
C GLU A 94 19.04 -15.82 17.16
N LYS A 95 18.70 -16.15 15.92
CA LYS A 95 19.37 -17.21 15.13
C LYS A 95 19.67 -16.73 13.72
N GLU A 96 20.72 -17.28 13.10
CA GLU A 96 21.17 -16.90 11.76
C GLU A 96 20.07 -16.94 10.67
N HIS A 97 19.04 -17.76 10.86
CA HIS A 97 17.96 -17.94 9.85
C HIS A 97 16.69 -17.15 10.15
N ASP A 98 16.62 -16.44 11.28
CA ASP A 98 15.41 -15.69 11.66
C ASP A 98 15.08 -14.55 10.71
N HIS A 99 16.07 -13.98 10.04
CA HIS A 99 15.87 -12.93 9.02
C HIS A 99 14.86 -13.34 7.91
N ARG A 100 14.65 -14.65 7.65
CA ARG A 100 13.64 -15.13 6.69
C ARG A 100 12.22 -14.82 7.14
N LYS A 101 11.98 -14.72 8.44
CA LYS A 101 10.69 -14.30 9.01
C LYS A 101 10.37 -12.83 8.73
N GLY A 102 11.36 -12.04 8.29
CA GLY A 102 11.14 -10.66 7.86
C GLY A 102 10.00 -10.52 6.85
N LEU A 103 9.75 -11.56 6.03
CA LEU A 103 8.60 -11.61 5.13
C LEU A 103 7.28 -11.45 5.90
N LEU A 104 7.09 -12.17 7.02
CA LEU A 104 5.88 -12.12 7.83
C LEU A 104 5.65 -10.73 8.42
N TYR A 105 6.71 -10.18 9.02
CA TYR A 105 6.66 -8.88 9.70
C TYR A 105 6.39 -7.74 8.70
N SER A 106 7.04 -7.78 7.54
CA SER A 106 6.81 -6.81 6.47
C SER A 106 5.42 -6.93 5.85
N THR A 107 4.91 -8.17 5.70
CA THR A 107 3.55 -8.40 5.21
C THR A 107 2.52 -7.87 6.21
N ALA A 108 2.67 -8.16 7.50
CA ALA A 108 1.78 -7.62 8.53
C ALA A 108 1.78 -6.08 8.55
N SER A 109 2.95 -5.44 8.37
CA SER A 109 3.04 -3.98 8.24
C SER A 109 2.21 -3.44 7.08
N CYS A 110 2.25 -4.11 5.92
CA CYS A 110 1.44 -3.73 4.76
C CYS A 110 -0.06 -3.92 5.01
N LEU A 111 -0.46 -5.08 5.53
CA LEU A 111 -1.87 -5.41 5.77
C LEU A 111 -2.52 -4.45 6.76
N LEU A 112 -1.86 -4.19 7.88
CA LEU A 112 -2.37 -3.28 8.91
C LEU A 112 -2.31 -1.82 8.45
N GLY A 113 -1.32 -1.44 7.66
CA GLY A 113 -1.26 -0.11 7.02
C GLY A 113 -2.38 0.13 6.02
N LEU A 114 -2.84 -0.93 5.34
CA LEU A 114 -3.96 -0.89 4.40
C LEU A 114 -5.32 -1.14 5.08
N ASN A 115 -5.33 -1.58 6.33
CA ASN A 115 -6.53 -2.04 7.05
C ASN A 115 -7.29 -3.12 6.26
N ILE A 116 -6.57 -4.11 5.76
CA ILE A 116 -7.09 -5.23 4.94
C ILE A 116 -7.07 -6.54 5.74
N GLY A 117 -8.15 -7.30 5.60
CA GLY A 117 -8.34 -8.59 6.28
C GLY A 117 -8.78 -8.43 7.74
N PRO A 118 -9.11 -9.55 8.41
CA PRO A 118 -9.64 -9.56 9.77
C PRO A 118 -8.56 -9.49 10.86
N ILE A 119 -7.37 -8.92 10.55
CA ILE A 119 -6.26 -8.82 11.49
C ILE A 119 -6.20 -7.43 12.14
N ASN A 120 -5.92 -7.39 13.43
CA ASN A 120 -5.80 -6.15 14.21
C ASN A 120 -4.38 -5.94 14.75
N CYS A 121 -3.55 -6.98 14.74
CA CYS A 121 -2.18 -6.95 15.22
C CYS A 121 -1.29 -7.95 14.48
N LEU A 122 0.01 -7.90 14.76
CA LEU A 122 0.98 -8.84 14.20
C LEU A 122 0.64 -10.30 14.54
N ASP A 123 0.24 -10.55 15.79
CA ASP A 123 0.01 -11.91 16.28
C ASP A 123 -1.14 -12.61 15.56
N ASP A 124 -2.20 -11.89 15.19
CA ASP A 124 -3.31 -12.43 14.39
C ASP A 124 -2.80 -12.98 13.04
N TYR A 125 -1.91 -12.24 12.40
CA TYR A 125 -1.31 -12.68 11.14
C TYR A 125 -0.33 -13.84 11.31
N LEU A 126 0.51 -13.78 12.34
CA LEU A 126 1.44 -14.87 12.65
C LEU A 126 0.71 -16.16 12.97
N GLU A 127 -0.40 -16.10 13.71
CA GLU A 127 -1.23 -17.27 14.00
C GLU A 127 -1.76 -17.90 12.72
N ALA A 128 -2.31 -17.11 11.78
CA ALA A 128 -2.78 -17.61 10.49
C ALA A 128 -1.68 -18.34 9.71
N VAL A 129 -0.47 -17.76 9.66
CA VAL A 129 0.65 -18.36 8.92
C VAL A 129 1.20 -19.60 9.59
N TYR A 130 1.31 -19.60 10.95
CA TYR A 130 1.92 -20.73 11.68
C TYR A 130 1.06 -21.99 11.67
N LYS A 131 -0.23 -21.91 11.36
CA LYS A 131 -1.06 -23.10 11.07
C LYS A 131 -0.56 -23.89 9.86
N HIS A 132 0.13 -23.22 8.93
CA HIS A 132 0.67 -23.84 7.70
C HIS A 132 2.15 -24.19 7.81
N GLY A 133 2.86 -23.71 8.84
CA GLY A 133 4.27 -24.04 9.09
C GLY A 133 5.07 -22.93 9.77
N SER A 134 6.39 -22.99 9.66
CA SER A 134 7.31 -22.10 10.41
C SER A 134 7.31 -20.62 9.96
N GLY A 135 6.58 -20.29 8.91
CA GLY A 135 6.57 -18.94 8.35
C GLY A 135 7.84 -18.53 7.59
N THR A 136 8.88 -19.36 7.57
CA THR A 136 10.12 -19.08 6.84
C THR A 136 10.03 -19.32 5.33
N TRP A 137 8.97 -20.02 4.89
CA TRP A 137 8.71 -20.34 3.49
C TRP A 137 7.61 -19.44 2.93
N LYS A 138 7.81 -18.99 1.69
CA LYS A 138 6.85 -18.18 0.95
C LYS A 138 5.47 -18.83 0.81
N ALA A 139 5.44 -20.16 0.70
CA ALA A 139 4.20 -20.94 0.62
C ALA A 139 3.33 -20.72 1.88
N HIS A 140 3.91 -20.88 3.07
CA HIS A 140 3.18 -20.69 4.34
C HIS A 140 2.62 -19.28 4.48
N ASN A 141 3.38 -18.26 4.02
CA ASN A 141 2.91 -16.88 4.01
C ASN A 141 1.68 -16.71 3.10
N ARG A 142 1.70 -17.29 1.90
CA ARG A 142 0.58 -17.24 0.96
C ARG A 142 -0.66 -17.99 1.46
N GLU A 143 -0.45 -19.14 2.09
CA GLU A 143 -1.51 -19.92 2.70
C GLU A 143 -2.16 -19.15 3.85
N GLY A 144 -1.35 -18.51 4.71
CA GLY A 144 -1.84 -17.63 5.78
C GLY A 144 -2.62 -16.43 5.27
N LEU A 145 -2.15 -15.79 4.17
CA LEU A 145 -2.92 -14.72 3.50
C LEU A 145 -4.28 -15.22 3.01
N SER A 146 -4.30 -16.38 2.34
CA SER A 146 -5.55 -16.96 1.84
C SER A 146 -6.51 -17.32 2.97
N GLU A 147 -6.00 -17.79 4.12
CA GLU A 147 -6.83 -18.13 5.30
C GLU A 147 -7.55 -16.90 5.86
N ILE A 148 -6.89 -15.75 5.86
CA ILE A 148 -7.50 -14.49 6.30
C ILE A 148 -8.28 -13.76 5.18
N GLY A 149 -8.51 -14.40 4.04
CA GLY A 149 -9.27 -13.82 2.93
C GLY A 149 -8.53 -12.72 2.17
N VAL A 150 -7.20 -12.73 2.19
CA VAL A 150 -6.37 -11.72 1.52
C VAL A 150 -5.61 -12.32 0.34
N GLY A 151 -5.71 -11.68 -0.81
CA GLY A 151 -4.88 -11.92 -1.99
C GLY A 151 -3.72 -10.95 -2.07
N CYS A 152 -2.69 -11.34 -2.83
CA CYS A 152 -1.62 -10.44 -3.23
C CYS A 152 -1.03 -10.83 -4.59
N THR A 153 -0.47 -9.87 -5.30
CA THR A 153 0.33 -10.15 -6.49
C THR A 153 1.76 -10.47 -6.06
N VAL A 154 2.21 -11.68 -6.39
CA VAL A 154 3.63 -12.06 -6.23
C VAL A 154 4.34 -11.77 -7.53
N SER A 155 5.34 -10.91 -7.50
CA SER A 155 6.14 -10.56 -8.68
C SER A 155 7.61 -10.89 -8.46
N HIS A 156 8.29 -11.26 -9.54
CA HIS A 156 9.74 -11.49 -9.60
C HIS A 156 10.45 -10.45 -10.45
N THR A 157 9.72 -9.45 -10.94
CA THR A 157 10.20 -8.46 -11.90
C THR A 157 9.81 -7.03 -11.52
N ILE A 158 9.70 -6.77 -10.22
CA ILE A 158 9.35 -5.44 -9.70
C ILE A 158 10.47 -4.46 -10.03
N GLY A 159 10.12 -3.36 -10.70
CA GLY A 159 11.02 -2.23 -10.94
C GLY A 159 10.81 -1.07 -9.96
N PRO A 160 11.74 -0.10 -9.92
CA PRO A 160 11.59 1.09 -9.07
C PRO A 160 10.31 1.85 -9.34
N GLN A 161 9.94 2.04 -10.60
CA GLN A 161 8.72 2.76 -10.99
C GLN A 161 7.47 2.04 -10.49
N GLU A 162 7.44 0.71 -10.55
CA GLU A 162 6.29 -0.07 -10.06
C GLU A 162 6.09 0.09 -8.54
N ILE A 163 7.18 0.21 -7.77
CA ILE A 163 7.09 0.52 -6.34
C ILE A 163 6.54 1.93 -6.11
N GLU A 164 7.02 2.92 -6.89
CA GLU A 164 6.54 4.29 -6.81
C GLU A 164 5.05 4.38 -7.15
N ASP A 165 4.61 3.71 -8.21
CA ASP A 165 3.22 3.66 -8.63
C ASP A 165 2.32 3.04 -7.55
N GLU A 166 2.77 1.97 -6.89
CA GLU A 166 2.03 1.37 -5.77
C GLU A 166 1.91 2.34 -4.58
N ILE A 167 2.99 3.05 -4.23
CA ILE A 167 2.95 4.05 -3.15
C ILE A 167 2.03 5.22 -3.52
N ASP A 168 2.08 5.70 -4.75
CA ASP A 168 1.22 6.78 -5.24
C ASP A 168 -0.27 6.37 -5.27
N GLU A 169 -0.54 5.07 -5.34
CA GLU A 169 -1.88 4.50 -5.19
C GLU A 169 -2.25 4.11 -3.74
N GLY A 170 -1.40 4.47 -2.76
CA GLY A 170 -1.66 4.23 -1.34
C GLY A 170 -1.37 2.80 -0.89
N ARG A 171 -0.58 2.03 -1.64
CA ARG A 171 -0.28 0.64 -1.33
C ARG A 171 1.18 0.43 -0.98
N PRO A 172 1.51 0.07 0.27
CA PRO A 172 2.87 -0.32 0.65
C PRO A 172 3.26 -1.64 0.00
N VAL A 173 4.56 -1.86 -0.15
CA VAL A 173 5.14 -2.97 -0.88
C VAL A 173 6.06 -3.80 0.01
N VAL A 174 5.93 -5.11 -0.03
CA VAL A 174 6.92 -6.02 0.57
C VAL A 174 7.96 -6.36 -0.49
N ILE A 175 9.21 -6.00 -0.23
CA ILE A 175 10.30 -6.24 -1.20
C ILE A 175 11.45 -7.02 -0.58
N ALA A 176 12.05 -7.89 -1.37
CA ALA A 176 13.23 -8.65 -0.98
C ALA A 176 14.50 -7.80 -1.07
N VAL A 177 15.36 -7.91 -0.08
CA VAL A 177 16.65 -7.25 -0.02
C VAL A 177 17.76 -8.27 0.19
N VAL A 178 18.86 -8.17 -0.58
CA VAL A 178 20.05 -9.01 -0.41
C VAL A 178 20.99 -8.36 0.59
N ALA A 179 21.14 -8.99 1.76
CA ALA A 179 21.88 -8.39 2.88
C ALA A 179 23.40 -8.47 2.77
N LYS A 180 23.95 -9.61 2.38
CA LYS A 180 25.42 -9.84 2.40
C LYS A 180 26.14 -9.22 1.20
N GLY A 181 27.44 -9.07 1.32
CA GLY A 181 28.33 -8.53 0.30
C GLY A 181 28.31 -7.01 0.21
N THR A 182 29.14 -6.46 -0.67
CA THR A 182 29.15 -5.02 -0.92
C THR A 182 27.98 -4.62 -1.83
N TYR A 183 27.62 -3.33 -1.85
CA TYR A 183 26.57 -2.83 -2.74
C TYR A 183 26.86 -3.08 -4.24
N ARG A 184 28.14 -3.17 -4.64
CA ARG A 184 28.55 -3.49 -6.03
C ARG A 184 28.39 -4.97 -6.38
N LYS A 185 28.47 -5.85 -5.38
CA LYS A 185 28.37 -7.29 -5.53
C LYS A 185 27.61 -7.87 -4.31
N PRO A 186 26.31 -7.60 -4.19
CA PRO A 186 25.52 -8.23 -3.16
C PRO A 186 25.37 -9.71 -3.43
N PHE A 187 25.25 -10.51 -2.39
CA PHE A 187 25.04 -11.97 -2.52
C PHE A 187 24.38 -12.57 -1.29
N GLY A 188 23.88 -13.77 -1.46
CA GLY A 188 23.48 -14.64 -0.35
C GLY A 188 22.17 -14.21 0.30
N LEU A 189 22.22 -13.94 1.57
CA LEU A 189 21.09 -13.75 2.48
C LEU A 189 20.03 -12.79 1.93
N THR A 190 18.83 -13.31 1.66
CA THR A 190 17.67 -12.51 1.28
C THR A 190 16.72 -12.41 2.45
N TYR A 191 16.29 -11.19 2.76
CA TYR A 191 15.25 -10.88 3.75
C TYR A 191 14.27 -9.87 3.16
N TYR A 192 13.27 -9.42 3.91
CA TYR A 192 12.18 -8.61 3.38
C TYR A 192 11.95 -7.38 4.21
N VAL A 193 11.58 -6.30 3.55
CA VAL A 193 11.24 -5.00 4.13
C VAL A 193 9.90 -4.52 3.61
N CYS A 194 9.23 -3.67 4.38
CA CYS A 194 8.02 -2.96 3.96
C CYS A 194 8.41 -1.56 3.46
N ILE A 195 8.35 -1.31 2.16
CA ILE A 195 8.50 0.03 1.60
C ILE A 195 7.12 0.69 1.60
N TYR A 196 7.00 1.84 2.25
CA TYR A 196 5.78 2.62 2.35
C TYR A 196 5.94 4.06 1.90
N GLY A 197 7.12 4.42 1.40
CA GLY A 197 7.35 5.75 0.87
C GLY A 197 8.64 5.85 0.06
N TYR A 198 8.77 6.97 -0.64
CA TYR A 198 9.94 7.25 -1.44
C TYR A 198 10.19 8.75 -1.62
N SER A 199 11.43 9.07 -1.97
CA SER A 199 11.85 10.35 -2.55
C SER A 199 12.64 10.08 -3.83
N LYS A 200 13.12 11.15 -4.48
CA LYS A 200 14.03 11.02 -5.62
C LYS A 200 15.26 10.14 -5.29
N ASP A 201 15.80 10.27 -4.09
CA ASP A 201 17.09 9.71 -3.73
C ASP A 201 17.01 8.59 -2.68
N SER A 202 15.83 8.31 -2.11
CA SER A 202 15.72 7.36 -1.02
C SER A 202 14.38 6.62 -1.01
N TRP A 203 14.40 5.37 -0.56
CA TRP A 203 13.24 4.63 -0.10
C TRP A 203 13.00 4.89 1.39
N LEU A 204 11.75 5.07 1.77
CA LEU A 204 11.32 5.11 3.16
C LEU A 204 10.65 3.77 3.49
N LEU A 205 11.19 3.06 4.47
CA LEU A 205 10.78 1.69 4.74
C LEU A 205 10.85 1.30 6.22
N HIS A 206 10.18 0.22 6.56
CA HIS A 206 10.36 -0.52 7.78
C HIS A 206 11.21 -1.75 7.51
N ASP A 207 12.35 -1.85 8.17
CA ASP A 207 13.22 -3.02 8.15
C ASP A 207 13.05 -3.80 9.44
N PRO A 208 12.34 -4.94 9.42
CA PRO A 208 12.08 -5.70 10.64
C PRO A 208 13.34 -6.25 11.28
N CYS A 209 14.40 -6.47 10.52
CA CYS A 209 15.67 -7.00 11.02
C CYS A 209 16.58 -5.93 11.63
N GLY A 210 16.24 -4.65 11.54
CA GLY A 210 17.04 -3.55 12.03
C GLY A 210 17.58 -2.66 10.91
N ARG A 211 18.75 -2.05 11.09
CA ARG A 211 19.34 -1.15 10.11
C ARG A 211 20.55 -1.80 9.43
N LEU A 212 20.45 -1.96 8.11
CA LEU A 212 21.53 -2.53 7.29
C LEU A 212 22.48 -1.45 6.79
N ASP A 213 23.80 -1.66 6.95
CA ASP A 213 24.82 -0.94 6.19
C ASP A 213 24.77 -1.39 4.73
N LEU A 214 24.19 -0.53 3.90
CA LEU A 214 23.99 -0.81 2.47
C LEU A 214 25.31 -0.95 1.70
N LYS A 215 26.41 -0.37 2.17
CA LYS A 215 27.72 -0.47 1.49
C LYS A 215 28.34 -1.84 1.65
N ASN A 216 28.31 -2.36 2.89
CA ASN A 216 29.08 -3.55 3.27
C ASN A 216 28.20 -4.79 3.51
N GLY A 217 26.89 -4.61 3.67
CA GLY A 217 25.95 -5.70 3.93
C GLY A 217 26.08 -6.28 5.33
N LEU A 218 26.36 -5.45 6.29
CA LEU A 218 26.41 -5.76 7.70
C LEU A 218 25.30 -5.00 8.41
N TRP A 219 24.76 -5.58 9.47
CA TRP A 219 23.79 -4.87 10.30
C TRP A 219 24.49 -3.78 11.13
N GLU A 220 24.12 -2.50 10.94
CA GLU A 220 24.57 -1.40 11.79
C GLU A 220 23.94 -1.52 13.18
N SER A 221 22.69 -1.94 13.24
CA SER A 221 21.96 -2.19 14.48
C SER A 221 20.82 -3.17 14.24
N THR A 222 20.65 -4.11 15.15
CA THR A 222 19.54 -5.06 15.21
C THR A 222 18.65 -4.82 16.42
N LEU A 223 18.81 -3.69 17.11
CA LEU A 223 18.01 -3.35 18.27
C LEU A 223 16.59 -2.96 17.85
N GLU A 224 15.65 -3.15 18.76
CA GLU A 224 14.28 -2.71 18.57
C GLU A 224 14.21 -1.24 18.20
N GLY A 225 13.42 -0.91 17.18
CA GLY A 225 13.28 0.43 16.66
C GLY A 225 14.34 0.86 15.64
N ALA A 226 15.49 0.17 15.53
CA ALA A 226 16.56 0.53 14.61
C ALA A 226 16.12 0.52 13.13
N GLY A 227 15.17 -0.32 12.78
CA GLY A 227 14.62 -0.43 11.42
C GLY A 227 13.34 0.37 11.17
N LYS A 228 12.87 1.17 12.16
CA LYS A 228 11.66 1.96 12.04
C LYS A 228 11.89 3.20 11.20
N GLY A 229 11.17 3.33 10.08
CA GLY A 229 11.23 4.54 9.25
C GLY A 229 12.61 4.82 8.67
N VAL A 230 13.34 3.79 8.30
CA VAL A 230 14.70 3.93 7.78
C VAL A 230 14.65 4.50 6.37
N LYS A 231 15.56 5.44 6.10
CA LYS A 231 15.78 5.98 4.76
C LYS A 231 16.96 5.24 4.13
N TYR A 232 16.66 4.42 3.13
CA TYR A 232 17.71 3.73 2.36
C TYR A 232 17.99 4.48 1.07
N ASP A 233 19.23 4.97 0.92
CA ASP A 233 19.72 5.63 -0.29
C ASP A 233 19.54 4.72 -1.52
N ARG A 234 18.87 5.22 -2.57
CA ARG A 234 18.52 4.43 -3.77
C ARG A 234 19.72 3.96 -4.54
N LEU A 235 20.79 4.75 -4.62
CA LEU A 235 22.01 4.36 -5.32
C LEU A 235 22.63 3.08 -4.75
N LEU A 236 22.48 2.87 -3.43
CA LEU A 236 23.00 1.70 -2.73
C LEU A 236 21.97 0.58 -2.60
N SER A 237 20.73 0.91 -2.23
CA SER A 237 19.70 -0.07 -1.95
C SER A 237 19.15 -0.74 -3.22
N ASP A 238 19.05 -0.01 -4.32
CA ASP A 238 18.57 -0.57 -5.60
C ASP A 238 19.47 -1.71 -6.10
N LYS A 239 20.77 -1.64 -5.80
CA LYS A 239 21.68 -2.75 -6.10
C LYS A 239 21.42 -4.01 -5.28
N ARG A 240 20.77 -3.87 -4.13
CA ARG A 240 20.41 -4.98 -3.24
C ARG A 240 18.97 -5.47 -3.45
N ILE A 241 18.09 -4.59 -3.89
CA ILE A 241 16.69 -4.88 -4.20
C ILE A 241 16.57 -5.50 -5.60
N PHE A 242 17.15 -4.85 -6.59
CA PHE A 242 17.05 -5.26 -8.01
C PHE A 242 18.25 -6.11 -8.44
N TYR A 243 18.73 -6.97 -7.53
CA TYR A 243 19.85 -7.85 -7.79
C TYR A 243 19.45 -9.04 -8.68
N GLY A 244 20.16 -9.24 -9.78
CA GLY A 244 19.90 -10.37 -10.67
C GLY A 244 20.08 -10.07 -12.17
N GLY A 245 20.64 -8.91 -12.51
CA GLY A 245 21.05 -8.58 -13.89
C GLY A 245 19.96 -8.01 -14.78
N GLY A 246 18.75 -7.78 -14.26
CA GLY A 246 17.62 -7.28 -15.02
C GLY A 246 16.89 -6.08 -14.42
N ALA A 247 17.46 -5.40 -13.43
CA ALA A 247 16.80 -4.29 -12.73
C ALA A 247 15.40 -4.67 -12.17
N SER A 248 15.22 -5.90 -11.70
CA SER A 248 13.97 -6.42 -11.18
C SER A 248 14.12 -6.99 -9.77
N GLY A 249 13.15 -6.68 -8.91
CA GLY A 249 13.04 -7.18 -7.56
C GLY A 249 12.01 -8.29 -7.42
N TRP A 250 11.97 -8.90 -6.26
CA TRP A 250 10.98 -9.87 -5.87
C TRP A 250 10.21 -9.36 -4.65
N GLY A 251 8.87 -9.45 -4.71
CA GLY A 251 8.07 -8.97 -3.61
C GLY A 251 6.58 -9.30 -3.72
N TYR A 252 5.83 -8.77 -2.77
CA TYR A 252 4.37 -8.79 -2.74
C TYR A 252 3.84 -7.38 -2.96
N LEU A 253 2.91 -7.27 -3.90
CA LEU A 253 2.22 -6.05 -4.30
C LEU A 253 0.71 -6.24 -4.22
N ARG A 254 -0.03 -5.13 -4.22
CA ARG A 254 -1.49 -5.15 -4.47
C ARG A 254 -2.22 -6.11 -3.57
N PHE A 255 -2.02 -5.96 -2.27
CA PHE A 255 -2.83 -6.67 -1.31
C PHE A 255 -4.29 -6.26 -1.46
N ASN A 256 -5.21 -7.22 -1.49
CA ASN A 256 -6.63 -6.99 -1.63
C ASN A 256 -7.43 -8.08 -0.91
N GLU A 257 -8.64 -7.78 -0.52
CA GLU A 257 -9.59 -8.79 -0.07
C GLU A 257 -9.98 -9.73 -1.22
N LEU A 258 -10.12 -11.03 -0.92
CA LEU A 258 -10.49 -12.07 -1.87
C LEU A 258 -12.01 -12.16 -2.04
#